data_f67f93d95d97c8717f79894ed2703581
#
_entry.id   f67f93d95d97c8717f79894ed2703581
#
_cell.length_a   1.000
_cell.length_b   1.000
_cell.length_c   1.000
_cell.angle_alpha   90.00
_cell.angle_beta   90.00
_cell.angle_gamma   90.00
#
_symmetry.space_group_name_H-M   'P 1'
#
loop_
_entity.id
_entity.type
_entity.pdbx_description
1 polymer ?
#
loop_
_entity_poly.entity_id
_entity_poly.type
_entity_poly.pdbx_seq_one_letter_code
_entity_poly.pdbx_strand_id
1 'polypeptide(L)'
;DSRKVNAETLFFVKGANFKKEFLEQAIEQGLQWYVAEQDFEVSIPVILVTDIKQAMSLIAMEFFGHPERQLKLLAFTGTKGKTTSAYYAYKILEQGHRPAMLSTMNTTLDGKTFFKSTLTTPESIDLFEMMAQAVANDRTHLIMEVSSQAYLVKRVYGLTFDVGVFLNISPDHIGPIEHPTFEDYFYHKRLLMENSRAVVVNSDMDHFEILKEQVAEQDHDFYGSQSSNQVQNSKAFSFSVTGKLAGNYETQLIGRFNQENAVAAGLACLRLGASLEDIRKGIAKTRVPGRMEVLTQNNGAKVFIDYAHNGDSLKKLLSVVETHQTGTISLVLGSTGNKGESRRKDFGLLLEDHPEIQVFLTADDPNYEDPLAIAEEISNFITRPVEKIADREQAIQQAMATTSKPDDAVIIAGKGADCYQIVNGVK
;
A
#
# COMPACT_ATOMS: atom_id res chain seq x y z
N ASP A 1 -11.58 21.10 -9.19
CA ASP A 1 -11.40 21.22 -10.64
C ASP A 1 -12.32 22.31 -11.17
N SER A 2 -11.75 23.42 -11.71
CA SER A 2 -12.48 24.59 -12.22
C SER A 2 -13.54 24.28 -13.29
N ARG A 3 -13.41 23.11 -13.94
CA ARG A 3 -14.33 22.66 -15.00
C ARG A 3 -15.60 21.96 -14.48
N LYS A 4 -15.69 21.73 -13.17
CA LYS A 4 -16.78 20.97 -12.53
C LYS A 4 -17.50 21.77 -11.45
N VAL A 5 -17.48 23.11 -11.56
CA VAL A 5 -18.11 24.01 -10.56
C VAL A 5 -19.52 24.42 -10.98
N ASN A 6 -20.31 24.79 -9.99
CA ASN A 6 -21.62 25.42 -10.12
C ASN A 6 -21.85 26.40 -8.95
N ALA A 7 -23.03 26.99 -8.83
CA ALA A 7 -23.36 27.98 -7.80
C ALA A 7 -23.33 27.42 -6.36
N GLU A 8 -23.40 26.11 -6.18
CA GLU A 8 -23.37 25.44 -4.87
C GLU A 8 -21.98 24.93 -4.49
N THR A 9 -20.97 25.14 -5.38
CA THR A 9 -19.62 24.67 -5.17
C THR A 9 -18.84 25.62 -4.25
N LEU A 10 -18.12 25.07 -3.25
CA LEU A 10 -17.06 25.75 -2.54
C LEU A 10 -15.71 25.38 -3.15
N PHE A 11 -15.00 26.33 -3.72
CA PHE A 11 -13.77 26.10 -4.46
C PHE A 11 -12.56 26.38 -3.58
N PHE A 12 -11.64 25.39 -3.45
CA PHE A 12 -10.40 25.51 -2.70
C PHE A 12 -9.24 25.81 -3.64
N VAL A 13 -8.61 26.97 -3.43
CA VAL A 13 -7.39 27.37 -4.16
C VAL A 13 -6.19 26.73 -3.51
N LYS A 14 -5.68 25.63 -4.08
CA LYS A 14 -4.51 24.93 -3.56
C LYS A 14 -3.55 24.47 -4.67
N GLY A 15 -2.29 24.30 -4.28
CA GLY A 15 -1.26 23.65 -5.08
C GLY A 15 -0.34 24.63 -5.83
N ALA A 16 0.91 24.21 -6.00
CA ALA A 16 1.94 25.01 -6.65
C ALA A 16 1.64 25.36 -8.13
N ASN A 17 0.80 24.57 -8.77
CA ASN A 17 0.41 24.75 -10.17
C ASN A 17 -0.91 25.54 -10.34
N PHE A 18 -1.45 26.10 -9.25
CA PHE A 18 -2.64 26.93 -9.36
C PHE A 18 -2.35 28.19 -10.17
N LYS A 19 -3.29 28.56 -11.02
CA LYS A 19 -3.28 29.80 -11.80
C LYS A 19 -4.58 30.56 -11.58
N LYS A 20 -4.51 31.90 -11.52
CA LYS A 20 -5.68 32.76 -11.31
C LYS A 20 -6.77 32.52 -12.36
N GLU A 21 -6.37 32.23 -13.59
CA GLU A 21 -7.28 31.91 -14.70
C GLU A 21 -8.20 30.72 -14.39
N PHE A 22 -7.78 29.77 -13.57
CA PHE A 22 -8.65 28.65 -13.14
C PHE A 22 -9.77 29.11 -12.21
N LEU A 23 -9.51 30.12 -11.38
CA LEU A 23 -10.54 30.72 -10.53
C LEU A 23 -11.50 31.56 -11.37
N GLU A 24 -10.99 32.35 -12.31
CA GLU A 24 -11.77 33.17 -13.23
C GLU A 24 -12.72 32.30 -14.08
N GLN A 25 -12.23 31.19 -14.64
CA GLN A 25 -13.05 30.20 -15.35
C GLN A 25 -14.13 29.58 -14.46
N ALA A 26 -13.81 29.31 -13.19
CA ALA A 26 -14.81 28.80 -12.24
C ALA A 26 -15.92 29.84 -11.96
N ILE A 27 -15.55 31.12 -11.87
CA ILE A 27 -16.52 32.22 -11.69
C ILE A 27 -17.45 32.33 -12.91
N GLU A 28 -16.92 32.22 -14.14
CA GLU A 28 -17.72 32.21 -15.37
C GLU A 28 -18.75 31.06 -15.40
N GLN A 29 -18.46 29.92 -14.71
CA GLN A 29 -19.35 28.79 -14.55
C GLN A 29 -20.34 28.92 -13.36
N GLY A 30 -20.31 30.07 -12.67
CA GLY A 30 -21.29 30.39 -11.62
C GLY A 30 -20.78 30.17 -10.19
N LEU A 31 -19.46 29.95 -9.98
CA LEU A 31 -18.87 29.88 -8.65
C LEU A 31 -19.18 31.17 -7.86
N GLN A 32 -19.62 31.01 -6.59
CA GLN A 32 -19.98 32.16 -5.74
C GLN A 32 -19.02 32.40 -4.58
N TRP A 33 -18.25 31.39 -4.17
CA TRP A 33 -17.34 31.46 -3.02
C TRP A 33 -16.08 30.65 -3.26
N TYR A 34 -14.94 31.15 -2.78
CA TYR A 34 -13.70 30.36 -2.75
C TYR A 34 -13.00 30.47 -1.41
N VAL A 35 -12.17 29.47 -1.11
CA VAL A 35 -11.31 29.40 0.07
C VAL A 35 -9.85 29.51 -0.38
N ALA A 36 -9.08 30.38 0.23
CA ALA A 36 -7.68 30.60 -0.12
C ALA A 36 -6.85 31.13 1.06
N GLU A 37 -5.53 31.05 0.95
CA GLU A 37 -4.59 31.64 1.91
C GLU A 37 -4.33 33.12 1.65
N GLN A 38 -4.74 33.63 0.50
CA GLN A 38 -4.67 35.05 0.10
C GLN A 38 -5.87 35.42 -0.76
N ASP A 39 -6.18 36.72 -0.79
CA ASP A 39 -7.19 37.26 -1.70
C ASP A 39 -6.61 37.38 -3.13
N PHE A 40 -7.33 36.81 -4.10
CA PHE A 40 -6.97 36.88 -5.51
C PHE A 40 -7.59 38.09 -6.24
N GLU A 41 -8.30 38.98 -5.51
CA GLU A 41 -8.94 40.20 -6.04
C GLU A 41 -9.82 39.90 -7.26
N VAL A 42 -10.76 38.93 -7.09
CA VAL A 42 -11.78 38.56 -8.07
C VAL A 42 -13.15 39.06 -7.66
N SER A 43 -14.17 38.94 -8.54
CA SER A 43 -15.52 39.49 -8.33
C SER A 43 -16.37 38.80 -7.27
N ILE A 44 -15.93 37.67 -6.70
CA ILE A 44 -16.63 36.90 -5.68
C ILE A 44 -15.89 36.94 -4.34
N PRO A 45 -16.59 36.77 -3.21
CA PRO A 45 -15.98 36.81 -1.89
C PRO A 45 -15.06 35.60 -1.63
N VAL A 46 -13.99 35.86 -0.84
CA VAL A 46 -13.03 34.86 -0.37
C VAL A 46 -13.27 34.51 1.10
N ILE A 47 -13.09 33.25 1.45
CA ILE A 47 -12.90 32.78 2.82
C ILE A 47 -11.40 32.63 3.02
N LEU A 48 -10.79 33.58 3.75
CA LEU A 48 -9.35 33.56 4.03
C LEU A 48 -9.06 32.57 5.17
N VAL A 49 -8.06 31.72 4.94
CA VAL A 49 -7.57 30.71 5.89
C VAL A 49 -6.06 30.79 6.00
N THR A 50 -5.52 30.40 7.13
CA THR A 50 -4.06 30.36 7.35
C THR A 50 -3.38 29.15 6.75
N ASP A 51 -4.13 28.06 6.52
CA ASP A 51 -3.65 26.81 5.95
C ASP A 51 -4.78 26.13 5.18
N ILE A 52 -4.66 26.14 3.86
CA ILE A 52 -5.70 25.63 2.97
C ILE A 52 -5.90 24.12 3.12
N LYS A 53 -4.85 23.35 3.45
CA LYS A 53 -4.94 21.89 3.59
C LYS A 53 -5.67 21.51 4.89
N GLN A 54 -5.41 22.22 5.98
CA GLN A 54 -6.18 22.07 7.22
C GLN A 54 -7.64 22.45 7.01
N ALA A 55 -7.89 23.61 6.39
CA ALA A 55 -9.23 24.06 6.10
C ALA A 55 -10.01 23.06 5.24
N MET A 56 -9.38 22.49 4.21
CA MET A 56 -10.00 21.45 3.38
C MET A 56 -10.45 20.25 4.20
N SER A 57 -9.61 19.77 5.12
CA SER A 57 -9.93 18.61 5.94
C SER A 57 -11.08 18.91 6.92
N LEU A 58 -11.01 20.04 7.62
CA LEU A 58 -12.04 20.43 8.60
C LEU A 58 -13.39 20.74 7.94
N ILE A 59 -13.37 21.45 6.81
CA ILE A 59 -14.61 21.79 6.08
C ILE A 59 -15.22 20.52 5.47
N ALA A 60 -14.41 19.60 4.93
CA ALA A 60 -14.92 18.34 4.41
C ALA A 60 -15.55 17.49 5.52
N MET A 61 -14.91 17.40 6.68
CA MET A 61 -15.44 16.71 7.87
C MET A 61 -16.82 17.22 8.26
N GLU A 62 -16.97 18.53 8.37
CA GLU A 62 -18.24 19.18 8.71
C GLU A 62 -19.28 18.99 7.60
N PHE A 63 -18.89 19.23 6.34
CA PHE A 63 -19.77 19.12 5.16
C PHE A 63 -20.40 17.74 5.01
N PHE A 64 -19.61 16.68 5.27
CA PHE A 64 -20.08 15.30 5.19
C PHE A 64 -20.71 14.78 6.49
N GLY A 65 -20.95 15.66 7.49
CA GLY A 65 -21.66 15.33 8.73
C GLY A 65 -20.91 14.42 9.69
N HIS A 66 -19.58 14.59 9.79
CA HIS A 66 -18.73 13.85 10.71
C HIS A 66 -18.81 12.31 10.57
N PRO A 67 -18.60 11.76 9.37
CA PRO A 67 -18.72 10.32 9.15
C PRO A 67 -17.68 9.52 9.95
N GLU A 68 -16.54 10.13 10.32
CA GLU A 68 -15.51 9.53 11.16
C GLU A 68 -15.99 9.16 12.57
N ARG A 69 -17.07 9.78 13.05
CA ARG A 69 -17.66 9.47 14.36
C ARG A 69 -18.58 8.26 14.34
N GLN A 70 -18.99 7.84 13.15
CA GLN A 70 -19.89 6.71 12.92
C GLN A 70 -19.16 5.41 12.54
N LEU A 71 -17.85 5.49 12.32
CA LEU A 71 -16.99 4.38 11.94
C LEU A 71 -15.92 4.12 13.00
N LYS A 72 -15.56 2.86 13.22
CA LYS A 72 -14.33 2.50 13.91
C LYS A 72 -13.17 2.59 12.92
N LEU A 73 -12.18 3.42 13.21
CA LEU A 73 -11.10 3.73 12.29
C LEU A 73 -9.84 2.92 12.63
N LEU A 74 -9.38 2.12 11.68
CA LEU A 74 -8.13 1.36 11.74
C LEU A 74 -7.16 1.85 10.67
N ALA A 75 -5.97 2.29 11.09
CA ALA A 75 -4.96 2.79 10.17
C ALA A 75 -3.65 2.00 10.23
N PHE A 76 -3.08 1.73 9.05
CA PHE A 76 -1.77 1.09 8.91
C PHE A 76 -0.76 2.05 8.31
N THR A 77 0.41 2.20 8.98
CA THR A 77 1.58 2.88 8.42
C THR A 77 2.80 1.96 8.45
N GLY A 78 3.81 2.35 7.70
CA GLY A 78 5.07 1.62 7.53
C GLY A 78 5.63 1.83 6.13
N THR A 79 6.86 1.47 5.89
CA THR A 79 7.44 1.50 4.54
C THR A 79 6.80 0.42 3.69
N LYS A 80 6.71 -0.82 4.21
CA LYS A 80 6.14 -1.99 3.52
C LYS A 80 5.05 -2.66 4.36
N GLY A 81 4.22 -3.51 3.75
CA GLY A 81 3.23 -4.33 4.44
C GLY A 81 1.86 -3.70 4.66
N LYS A 82 1.67 -2.39 4.46
CA LYS A 82 0.40 -1.69 4.69
C LYS A 82 -0.79 -2.36 3.99
N THR A 83 -0.69 -2.55 2.69
CA THR A 83 -1.74 -3.18 1.87
C THR A 83 -2.08 -4.57 2.36
N THR A 84 -1.06 -5.41 2.59
CA THR A 84 -1.26 -6.79 3.10
C THR A 84 -1.95 -6.79 4.46
N SER A 85 -1.52 -5.93 5.38
CA SER A 85 -2.14 -5.80 6.71
C SER A 85 -3.57 -5.28 6.63
N ALA A 86 -3.85 -4.32 5.74
CA ALA A 86 -5.22 -3.82 5.51
C ALA A 86 -6.15 -4.93 4.98
N TYR A 87 -5.68 -5.76 4.05
CA TYR A 87 -6.45 -6.91 3.57
C TYR A 87 -6.68 -7.97 4.65
N TYR A 88 -5.66 -8.28 5.48
CA TYR A 88 -5.86 -9.15 6.64
C TYR A 88 -6.92 -8.58 7.58
N ALA A 89 -6.81 -7.31 7.94
CA ALA A 89 -7.78 -6.66 8.83
C ALA A 89 -9.20 -6.65 8.23
N TYR A 90 -9.30 -6.37 6.92
CA TYR A 90 -10.58 -6.42 6.21
C TYR A 90 -11.21 -7.81 6.29
N LYS A 91 -10.45 -8.86 5.96
CA LYS A 91 -10.94 -10.26 6.00
C LYS A 91 -11.23 -10.75 7.41
N ILE A 92 -10.53 -10.28 8.42
CA ILE A 92 -10.81 -10.55 9.83
C ILE A 92 -12.13 -9.89 10.24
N LEU A 93 -12.26 -8.59 10.03
CA LEU A 93 -13.47 -7.86 10.45
C LEU A 93 -14.71 -8.27 9.65
N GLU A 94 -14.55 -8.71 8.39
CA GLU A 94 -15.66 -9.23 7.57
C GLU A 94 -16.33 -10.49 8.18
N GLN A 95 -15.68 -11.20 9.11
CA GLN A 95 -16.26 -12.39 9.73
C GLN A 95 -17.39 -12.04 10.73
N GLY A 96 -17.32 -10.91 11.41
CA GLY A 96 -18.31 -10.51 12.44
C GLY A 96 -18.80 -9.07 12.32
N HIS A 97 -18.22 -8.27 11.40
CA HIS A 97 -18.52 -6.86 11.22
C HIS A 97 -18.74 -6.51 9.74
N ARG A 98 -19.01 -5.25 9.46
CA ARG A 98 -19.20 -4.73 8.10
C ARG A 98 -18.11 -3.69 7.78
N PRO A 99 -16.90 -4.10 7.44
CA PRO A 99 -15.83 -3.17 7.14
C PRO A 99 -15.96 -2.52 5.76
N ALA A 100 -15.42 -1.30 5.64
CA ALA A 100 -14.97 -0.66 4.41
C ALA A 100 -13.43 -0.65 4.40
N MET A 101 -12.81 -0.49 3.23
CA MET A 101 -11.36 -0.47 3.11
C MET A 101 -10.91 0.56 2.07
N LEU A 102 -9.90 1.37 2.45
CA LEU A 102 -9.15 2.26 1.57
C LEU A 102 -7.70 1.79 1.53
N SER A 103 -7.28 1.16 0.44
CA SER A 103 -5.90 0.69 0.30
C SER A 103 -5.30 1.08 -1.05
N THR A 104 -4.00 0.97 -1.18
CA THR A 104 -3.27 1.30 -2.43
C THR A 104 -3.81 0.51 -3.64
N MET A 105 -4.17 -0.75 -3.43
CA MET A 105 -4.64 -1.63 -4.51
C MET A 105 -6.11 -1.42 -4.83
N ASN A 106 -6.97 -1.52 -3.82
CA ASN A 106 -8.41 -1.43 -4.02
C ASN A 106 -9.08 -0.69 -2.86
N THR A 107 -10.15 -0.01 -3.20
CA THR A 107 -11.13 0.57 -2.26
C THR A 107 -12.43 -0.21 -2.35
N THR A 108 -13.07 -0.43 -1.20
CA THR A 108 -14.46 -0.91 -1.12
C THR A 108 -15.21 -0.16 -0.04
N LEU A 109 -16.36 0.42 -0.39
CA LEU A 109 -17.19 1.22 0.50
C LEU A 109 -18.54 0.54 0.83
N ASP A 110 -18.85 -0.56 0.14
CA ASP A 110 -20.08 -1.35 0.30
C ASP A 110 -19.81 -2.83 0.65
N GLY A 111 -18.52 -3.23 0.66
CA GLY A 111 -18.09 -4.60 0.88
C GLY A 111 -18.36 -5.56 -0.28
N LYS A 112 -18.82 -5.07 -1.43
CA LYS A 112 -19.17 -5.86 -2.61
C LYS A 112 -18.39 -5.41 -3.85
N THR A 113 -18.36 -4.12 -4.07
CA THR A 113 -17.67 -3.49 -5.20
C THR A 113 -16.25 -3.12 -4.80
N PHE A 114 -15.28 -3.60 -5.55
CA PHE A 114 -13.87 -3.24 -5.38
C PHE A 114 -13.41 -2.45 -6.60
N PHE A 115 -12.87 -1.26 -6.37
CA PHE A 115 -12.33 -0.41 -7.43
C PHE A 115 -10.91 0.05 -7.11
N LYS A 116 -10.14 0.32 -8.16
CA LYS A 116 -8.73 0.72 -8.01
C LYS A 116 -8.63 2.09 -7.37
N SER A 117 -7.78 2.21 -6.36
CA SER A 117 -7.49 3.48 -5.71
C SER A 117 -6.56 4.35 -6.56
N THR A 118 -6.75 5.66 -6.52
CA THR A 118 -5.87 6.63 -7.19
C THR A 118 -4.67 7.01 -6.33
N LEU A 119 -4.85 7.01 -5.00
CA LEU A 119 -3.82 7.32 -4.00
C LEU A 119 -3.90 6.30 -2.85
N THR A 120 -2.76 6.04 -2.21
CA THR A 120 -2.70 5.22 -0.98
C THR A 120 -3.59 5.78 0.13
N THR A 121 -3.54 7.09 0.34
CA THR A 121 -4.44 7.83 1.24
C THR A 121 -5.11 8.91 0.38
N PRO A 122 -6.43 8.91 0.24
CA PRO A 122 -7.15 9.92 -0.54
C PRO A 122 -6.91 11.36 -0.06
N GLU A 123 -7.15 12.34 -0.93
CA GLU A 123 -7.22 13.75 -0.53
C GLU A 123 -8.37 13.96 0.46
N SER A 124 -8.29 14.98 1.32
CA SER A 124 -9.21 15.15 2.45
C SER A 124 -10.68 15.12 2.02
N ILE A 125 -11.06 15.85 0.96
CA ILE A 125 -12.45 15.91 0.49
C ILE A 125 -12.92 14.53 0.06
N ASP A 126 -12.13 13.84 -0.78
CA ASP A 126 -12.45 12.49 -1.24
C ASP A 126 -12.51 11.49 -0.08
N LEU A 127 -11.60 11.64 0.91
CA LEU A 127 -11.57 10.78 2.10
C LEU A 127 -12.87 10.87 2.91
N PHE A 128 -13.33 12.07 3.22
CA PHE A 128 -14.56 12.26 4.00
C PHE A 128 -15.81 11.91 3.19
N GLU A 129 -15.81 12.14 1.87
CA GLU A 129 -16.86 11.65 0.97
C GLU A 129 -16.94 10.12 0.99
N MET A 130 -15.81 9.42 0.86
CA MET A 130 -15.74 7.96 0.93
C MET A 130 -16.17 7.43 2.31
N MET A 131 -15.82 8.12 3.40
CA MET A 131 -16.31 7.78 4.74
C MET A 131 -17.84 7.92 4.83
N ALA A 132 -18.41 9.00 4.31
CA ALA A 132 -19.85 9.20 4.28
C ALA A 132 -20.56 8.14 3.43
N GLN A 133 -20.00 7.77 2.29
CA GLN A 133 -20.51 6.68 1.46
C GLN A 133 -20.44 5.32 2.19
N ALA A 134 -19.36 5.04 2.93
CA ALA A 134 -19.24 3.84 3.73
C ALA A 134 -20.33 3.81 4.83
N VAL A 135 -20.58 4.92 5.52
CA VAL A 135 -21.67 5.04 6.50
C VAL A 135 -23.04 4.81 5.84
N ALA A 136 -23.29 5.42 4.68
CA ALA A 136 -24.53 5.25 3.93
C ALA A 136 -24.75 3.79 3.45
N ASN A 137 -23.67 3.02 3.31
CA ASN A 137 -23.68 1.59 3.01
C ASN A 137 -23.67 0.70 4.27
N ASP A 138 -24.05 1.26 5.44
CA ASP A 138 -24.08 0.54 6.73
C ASP A 138 -22.74 -0.10 7.14
N ARG A 139 -21.61 0.46 6.73
CA ARG A 139 -20.31 0.00 7.22
C ARG A 139 -20.12 0.45 8.66
N THR A 140 -19.45 -0.39 9.44
CA THR A 140 -19.19 -0.15 10.87
C THR A 140 -17.74 0.17 11.17
N HIS A 141 -16.85 -0.20 10.27
CA HIS A 141 -15.40 -0.04 10.39
C HIS A 141 -14.83 0.50 9.09
N LEU A 142 -13.80 1.33 9.18
CA LEU A 142 -12.99 1.73 8.05
C LEU A 142 -11.53 1.36 8.31
N ILE A 143 -10.97 0.57 7.42
CA ILE A 143 -9.57 0.19 7.41
C ILE A 143 -8.88 1.02 6.35
N MET A 144 -7.76 1.67 6.67
CA MET A 144 -7.06 2.47 5.68
C MET A 144 -5.54 2.41 5.80
N GLU A 145 -4.87 2.58 4.68
CA GLU A 145 -3.45 2.84 4.64
C GLU A 145 -3.20 4.34 4.83
N VAL A 146 -2.30 4.70 5.75
CA VAL A 146 -1.88 6.08 5.98
C VAL A 146 -0.41 6.24 5.64
N SER A 147 -0.14 6.95 4.55
CA SER A 147 1.22 7.26 4.12
C SER A 147 1.81 8.43 4.90
N SER A 148 3.14 8.58 4.89
CA SER A 148 3.80 9.77 5.44
C SER A 148 3.34 11.05 4.75
N GLN A 149 3.12 10.99 3.44
CA GLN A 149 2.58 12.09 2.64
C GLN A 149 1.19 12.54 3.14
N ALA A 150 0.36 11.63 3.65
CA ALA A 150 -0.95 11.98 4.18
C ALA A 150 -0.86 12.97 5.36
N TYR A 151 0.17 12.84 6.19
CA TYR A 151 0.47 13.79 7.26
C TYR A 151 1.15 15.05 6.73
N LEU A 152 2.15 14.92 5.86
CA LEU A 152 2.87 16.06 5.27
C LEU A 152 1.94 17.04 4.57
N VAL A 153 0.94 16.52 3.83
CA VAL A 153 -0.04 17.35 3.12
C VAL A 153 -1.41 17.39 3.81
N LYS A 154 -1.49 16.99 5.08
CA LYS A 154 -2.64 17.14 5.98
C LYS A 154 -3.94 16.48 5.49
N ARG A 155 -3.85 15.36 4.75
CA ARG A 155 -5.03 14.64 4.26
C ARG A 155 -5.91 14.06 5.37
N VAL A 156 -5.30 13.69 6.49
CA VAL A 156 -5.95 13.09 7.66
C VAL A 156 -6.02 14.05 8.86
N TYR A 157 -5.87 15.36 8.62
CA TYR A 157 -5.91 16.36 9.68
C TYR A 157 -7.26 16.37 10.38
N GLY A 158 -7.25 16.35 11.72
CA GLY A 158 -8.46 16.31 12.55
C GLY A 158 -9.03 14.90 12.80
N LEU A 159 -8.55 13.86 12.10
CA LEU A 159 -8.93 12.48 12.41
C LEU A 159 -8.24 11.99 13.69
N THR A 160 -8.97 11.17 14.45
CA THR A 160 -8.41 10.33 15.51
C THR A 160 -8.77 8.87 15.21
N PHE A 161 -7.77 8.01 15.07
CA PHE A 161 -7.98 6.60 14.81
C PHE A 161 -8.28 5.82 16.10
N ASP A 162 -9.16 4.83 16.04
CA ASP A 162 -9.39 3.93 17.17
C ASP A 162 -8.14 3.06 17.39
N VAL A 163 -7.52 2.58 16.30
CA VAL A 163 -6.26 1.84 16.34
C VAL A 163 -5.33 2.29 15.23
N GLY A 164 -4.09 2.64 15.59
CA GLY A 164 -2.99 2.88 14.67
C GLY A 164 -1.96 1.75 14.72
N VAL A 165 -1.48 1.32 13.55
CA VAL A 165 -0.51 0.23 13.44
C VAL A 165 0.76 0.72 12.76
N PHE A 166 1.91 0.52 13.39
CA PHE A 166 3.23 0.80 12.81
C PHE A 166 3.96 -0.50 12.49
N LEU A 167 4.12 -0.80 11.18
CA LEU A 167 4.63 -2.08 10.73
C LEU A 167 6.15 -2.14 10.66
N ASN A 168 6.78 -1.14 10.06
CA ASN A 168 8.21 -1.06 9.85
C ASN A 168 8.63 0.30 9.31
N ILE A 169 9.93 0.58 9.34
CA ILE A 169 10.54 1.74 8.73
C ILE A 169 11.86 1.35 8.04
N SER A 170 12.08 1.86 6.86
CA SER A 170 13.36 1.81 6.14
C SER A 170 13.45 3.02 5.22
N PRO A 171 14.65 3.46 4.80
CA PRO A 171 14.78 4.57 3.87
C PRO A 171 13.96 4.35 2.59
N ASP A 172 13.03 5.26 2.35
CA ASP A 172 12.17 5.30 1.15
C ASP A 172 11.57 6.70 1.03
N HIS A 173 11.08 7.09 -0.13
CA HIS A 173 10.44 8.39 -0.35
C HIS A 173 11.31 9.60 0.05
N ILE A 174 12.64 9.50 -0.03
CA ILE A 174 13.57 10.60 0.26
C ILE A 174 13.91 11.29 -1.05
N GLY A 175 13.57 12.56 -1.14
CA GLY A 175 13.81 13.37 -2.33
C GLY A 175 13.18 14.77 -2.23
N PRO A 176 13.50 15.66 -3.17
CA PRO A 176 13.14 17.09 -3.09
C PRO A 176 11.62 17.36 -3.18
N ILE A 177 10.82 16.38 -3.68
CA ILE A 177 9.37 16.54 -3.86
C ILE A 177 8.59 15.82 -2.75
N GLU A 178 9.22 14.86 -2.06
CA GLU A 178 8.60 14.05 -1.00
C GLU A 178 9.14 14.49 0.37
N HIS A 179 10.04 13.71 0.97
CA HIS A 179 10.65 14.03 2.25
C HIS A 179 12.12 14.42 2.05
N PRO A 180 12.59 15.55 2.59
CA PRO A 180 13.97 16.00 2.40
C PRO A 180 14.98 15.06 3.08
N THR A 181 14.59 14.40 4.18
CA THR A 181 15.46 13.50 4.95
C THR A 181 14.69 12.28 5.44
N PHE A 182 15.42 11.27 5.91
CA PHE A 182 14.84 10.10 6.55
C PHE A 182 14.12 10.48 7.86
N GLU A 183 14.67 11.41 8.64
CA GLU A 183 14.09 11.88 9.89
C GLU A 183 12.74 12.54 9.66
N ASP A 184 12.60 13.34 8.61
CA ASP A 184 11.33 13.95 8.21
C ASP A 184 10.31 12.89 7.79
N TYR A 185 10.73 11.92 6.98
CA TYR A 185 9.91 10.78 6.59
C TYR A 185 9.43 9.97 7.80
N PHE A 186 10.32 9.64 8.72
CA PHE A 186 10.02 8.90 9.94
C PHE A 186 9.12 9.71 10.87
N TYR A 187 9.39 11.01 11.03
CA TYR A 187 8.56 11.91 11.84
C TYR A 187 7.10 11.88 11.35
N HIS A 188 6.87 12.09 10.06
CA HIS A 188 5.50 12.10 9.53
C HIS A 188 4.77 10.76 9.68
N LYS A 189 5.48 9.63 9.62
CA LYS A 189 4.85 8.33 9.90
C LYS A 189 4.48 8.15 11.37
N ARG A 190 5.31 8.63 12.29
CA ARG A 190 5.06 8.52 13.72
C ARG A 190 3.84 9.30 14.20
N LEU A 191 3.43 10.33 13.47
CA LEU A 191 2.22 11.10 13.79
C LEU A 191 0.94 10.23 13.84
N LEU A 192 0.93 9.07 13.16
CA LEU A 192 -0.19 8.14 13.31
C LEU A 192 -0.32 7.62 14.74
N MET A 193 0.78 7.42 15.45
CA MET A 193 0.73 6.96 16.84
C MET A 193 0.11 8.02 17.75
N GLU A 194 0.44 9.29 17.55
CA GLU A 194 -0.13 10.42 18.30
C GLU A 194 -1.63 10.60 18.04
N ASN A 195 -2.06 10.31 16.81
CA ASN A 195 -3.46 10.45 16.39
C ASN A 195 -4.29 9.17 16.56
N SER A 196 -3.82 8.23 17.39
CA SER A 196 -4.51 6.96 17.65
C SER A 196 -4.81 6.78 19.13
N ARG A 197 -5.99 6.24 19.46
CA ARG A 197 -6.38 5.92 20.84
C ARG A 197 -5.62 4.72 21.39
N ALA A 198 -5.42 3.71 20.54
CA ALA A 198 -4.62 2.54 20.84
C ALA A 198 -3.66 2.26 19.69
N VAL A 199 -2.54 1.63 19.96
CA VAL A 199 -1.51 1.38 18.96
C VAL A 199 -1.00 -0.04 18.96
N VAL A 200 -0.56 -0.51 17.79
CA VAL A 200 0.13 -1.79 17.60
C VAL A 200 1.45 -1.52 16.90
N VAL A 201 2.59 -1.90 17.50
CA VAL A 201 3.91 -1.57 16.98
C VAL A 201 4.78 -2.82 16.87
N ASN A 202 5.52 -2.92 15.76
CA ASN A 202 6.51 -3.97 15.55
C ASN A 202 7.76 -3.72 16.38
N SER A 203 8.10 -4.65 17.28
CA SER A 203 9.31 -4.55 18.12
C SER A 203 10.62 -4.92 17.40
N ASP A 204 10.53 -5.52 16.22
CA ASP A 204 11.70 -5.94 15.44
C ASP A 204 12.10 -4.90 14.37
N MET A 205 11.42 -3.76 14.33
CA MET A 205 11.72 -2.71 13.37
C MET A 205 12.92 -1.85 13.81
N ASP A 206 13.62 -1.27 12.85
CA ASP A 206 14.62 -0.24 13.14
C ASP A 206 13.97 0.93 13.88
N HIS A 207 14.72 1.56 14.79
CA HIS A 207 14.25 2.69 15.61
C HIS A 207 13.06 2.37 16.54
N PHE A 208 12.83 1.10 16.90
CA PHE A 208 11.73 0.70 17.79
C PHE A 208 11.74 1.45 19.12
N GLU A 209 12.90 1.67 19.75
CA GLU A 209 12.98 2.33 21.07
C GLU A 209 12.39 3.75 21.04
N ILE A 210 12.50 4.48 19.93
CA ILE A 210 11.88 5.80 19.76
C ILE A 210 10.34 5.69 19.81
N LEU A 211 9.76 4.70 19.12
CA LEU A 211 8.31 4.49 19.15
C LEU A 211 7.84 3.96 20.50
N LYS A 212 8.59 3.08 21.12
CA LYS A 212 8.30 2.55 22.46
C LYS A 212 8.20 3.65 23.51
N GLU A 213 9.12 4.61 23.49
CA GLU A 213 9.07 5.79 24.35
C GLU A 213 7.86 6.67 24.01
N GLN A 214 7.60 6.92 22.72
CA GLN A 214 6.49 7.76 22.27
C GLN A 214 5.13 7.22 22.71
N VAL A 215 4.93 5.89 22.71
CA VAL A 215 3.64 5.26 23.02
C VAL A 215 3.52 4.74 24.46
N ALA A 216 4.50 5.01 25.31
CA ALA A 216 4.58 4.44 26.67
C ALA A 216 3.33 4.69 27.52
N GLU A 217 2.69 5.86 27.37
CA GLU A 217 1.48 6.25 28.10
C GLU A 217 0.17 5.90 27.37
N GLN A 218 0.26 5.37 26.14
CA GLN A 218 -0.90 4.96 25.36
C GLN A 218 -1.26 3.50 25.61
N ASP A 219 -2.50 3.13 25.31
CA ASP A 219 -2.89 1.72 25.23
C ASP A 219 -2.21 1.08 24.00
N HIS A 220 -1.27 0.18 24.24
CA HIS A 220 -0.42 -0.38 23.19
C HIS A 220 -0.27 -1.89 23.24
N ASP A 221 0.02 -2.48 22.09
CA ASP A 221 0.53 -3.84 21.93
C ASP A 221 1.81 -3.82 21.08
N PHE A 222 2.81 -4.55 21.52
CA PHE A 222 3.96 -4.86 20.69
C PHE A 222 3.85 -6.27 20.13
N TYR A 223 4.35 -6.48 18.90
CA TYR A 223 4.54 -7.78 18.30
C TYR A 223 5.94 -7.90 17.70
N GLY A 224 6.40 -9.12 17.50
CA GLY A 224 7.77 -9.39 17.02
C GLY A 224 8.55 -10.28 17.96
N SER A 225 9.80 -10.56 17.65
CA SER A 225 10.64 -11.54 18.36
C SER A 225 10.93 -11.17 19.82
N GLN A 226 10.86 -9.89 20.16
CA GLN A 226 11.13 -9.36 21.50
C GLN A 226 9.86 -9.07 22.31
N SER A 227 8.69 -9.43 21.82
CA SER A 227 7.41 -9.20 22.49
C SER A 227 6.76 -10.51 22.92
N SER A 228 5.66 -10.41 23.69
CA SER A 228 4.84 -11.58 24.02
C SER A 228 4.05 -12.12 22.80
N ASN A 229 3.78 -11.29 21.80
CA ASN A 229 3.01 -11.64 20.60
C ASN A 229 3.98 -12.00 19.46
N GLN A 230 4.40 -13.25 19.39
CA GLN A 230 5.43 -13.72 18.46
C GLN A 230 4.89 -14.75 17.48
N VAL A 231 5.38 -14.66 16.25
CA VAL A 231 5.24 -15.76 15.27
C VAL A 231 6.24 -16.87 15.61
N GLN A 232 5.74 -18.08 15.75
CA GLN A 232 6.53 -19.30 15.96
C GLN A 232 6.14 -20.37 14.95
N ASN A 233 6.96 -21.42 14.82
CA ASN A 233 6.71 -22.56 13.93
C ASN A 233 6.30 -22.14 12.52
N SER A 234 6.98 -21.09 11.98
CA SER A 234 6.70 -20.54 10.65
C SER A 234 6.95 -21.61 9.56
N LYS A 235 5.92 -21.89 8.78
CA LYS A 235 5.93 -22.72 7.56
C LYS A 235 5.31 -21.91 6.42
N ALA A 236 5.37 -22.44 5.20
CA ALA A 236 4.83 -21.77 4.02
C ALA A 236 3.40 -21.22 4.24
N PHE A 237 2.49 -22.05 4.66
CA PHE A 237 1.06 -21.75 4.77
C PHE A 237 0.50 -21.91 6.20
N SER A 238 1.34 -22.08 7.20
CA SER A 238 0.92 -22.21 8.60
C SER A 238 1.95 -21.66 9.56
N PHE A 239 1.48 -21.18 10.71
CA PHE A 239 2.33 -20.67 11.79
C PHE A 239 1.58 -20.74 13.12
N SER A 240 2.29 -20.60 14.20
CA SER A 240 1.69 -20.41 15.52
C SER A 240 2.04 -19.01 16.07
N VAL A 241 1.21 -18.53 16.96
CA VAL A 241 1.40 -17.24 17.63
C VAL A 241 1.32 -17.43 19.12
N THR A 242 2.13 -16.69 19.87
CA THR A 242 2.06 -16.57 21.34
C THR A 242 1.30 -15.30 21.76
N GLY A 243 1.13 -15.10 23.06
CA GLY A 243 0.52 -13.90 23.62
C GLY A 243 -0.99 -13.79 23.41
N LYS A 244 -1.48 -12.59 23.10
CA LYS A 244 -2.94 -12.32 22.98
C LYS A 244 -3.62 -13.09 21.86
N LEU A 245 -2.87 -13.48 20.82
CA LEU A 245 -3.34 -14.27 19.70
C LEU A 245 -2.88 -15.74 19.78
N ALA A 246 -2.59 -16.25 20.95
CA ALA A 246 -2.05 -17.60 21.10
C ALA A 246 -2.90 -18.65 20.34
N GLY A 247 -2.23 -19.45 19.50
CA GLY A 247 -2.87 -20.49 18.70
C GLY A 247 -2.17 -20.78 17.39
N ASN A 248 -2.77 -21.70 16.61
CA ASN A 248 -2.30 -22.09 15.28
C ASN A 248 -3.12 -21.38 14.21
N TYR A 249 -2.46 -20.97 13.14
CA TYR A 249 -3.03 -20.22 12.02
C TYR A 249 -2.64 -20.83 10.70
N GLU A 250 -3.55 -20.78 9.75
CA GLU A 250 -3.30 -21.02 8.34
C GLU A 250 -3.31 -19.70 7.58
N THR A 251 -2.55 -19.59 6.51
CA THR A 251 -2.48 -18.39 5.66
C THR A 251 -2.36 -18.79 4.19
N GLN A 252 -2.79 -17.92 3.29
CA GLN A 252 -2.58 -18.09 1.84
C GLN A 252 -1.34 -17.33 1.35
N LEU A 253 -0.74 -16.49 2.20
CA LEU A 253 0.41 -15.65 1.84
C LEU A 253 1.68 -16.23 2.45
N ILE A 254 2.63 -16.61 1.60
CA ILE A 254 3.92 -17.17 2.01
C ILE A 254 4.83 -16.08 2.55
N GLY A 255 5.71 -16.47 3.47
CA GLY A 255 6.77 -15.64 4.03
C GLY A 255 6.45 -15.14 5.43
N ARG A 256 7.48 -15.18 6.29
CA ARG A 256 7.38 -14.79 7.69
C ARG A 256 6.87 -13.36 7.88
N PHE A 257 7.31 -12.43 7.03
CA PHE A 257 6.84 -11.04 7.06
C PHE A 257 5.33 -10.92 6.83
N ASN A 258 4.71 -11.81 6.03
CA ASN A 258 3.26 -11.84 5.86
C ASN A 258 2.54 -12.42 7.09
N GLN A 259 3.16 -13.38 7.78
CA GLN A 259 2.66 -13.89 9.06
C GLN A 259 2.75 -12.81 10.15
N GLU A 260 3.80 -12.00 10.16
CA GLU A 260 3.95 -10.84 11.05
C GLU A 260 2.91 -9.74 10.73
N ASN A 261 2.64 -9.46 9.44
CA ASN A 261 1.54 -8.59 9.03
C ASN A 261 0.17 -9.12 9.49
N ALA A 262 -0.04 -10.44 9.48
CA ALA A 262 -1.26 -11.07 9.97
C ALA A 262 -1.41 -10.90 11.49
N VAL A 263 -0.31 -11.03 12.26
CA VAL A 263 -0.31 -10.79 13.71
C VAL A 263 -0.62 -9.33 14.01
N ALA A 264 0.00 -8.38 13.30
CA ALA A 264 -0.28 -6.94 13.46
C ALA A 264 -1.76 -6.62 13.22
N ALA A 265 -2.33 -7.12 12.11
CA ALA A 265 -3.74 -6.96 11.79
C ALA A 265 -4.65 -7.66 12.80
N GLY A 266 -4.29 -8.86 13.25
CA GLY A 266 -5.03 -9.61 14.26
C GLY A 266 -5.12 -8.88 15.60
N LEU A 267 -4.00 -8.34 16.11
CA LEU A 267 -3.97 -7.55 17.34
C LEU A 267 -4.83 -6.27 17.22
N ALA A 268 -4.74 -5.59 16.08
CA ALA A 268 -5.55 -4.40 15.84
C ALA A 268 -7.05 -4.74 15.77
N CYS A 269 -7.42 -5.81 15.08
CA CYS A 269 -8.83 -6.26 15.00
C CYS A 269 -9.36 -6.77 16.34
N LEU A 270 -8.53 -7.42 17.17
CA LEU A 270 -8.91 -7.81 18.53
C LEU A 270 -9.32 -6.60 19.38
N ARG A 271 -8.58 -5.47 19.26
CA ARG A 271 -8.92 -4.21 19.92
C ARG A 271 -10.23 -3.59 19.39
N LEU A 272 -10.60 -3.90 18.17
CA LEU A 272 -11.85 -3.44 17.55
C LEU A 272 -13.03 -4.40 17.78
N GLY A 273 -12.83 -5.47 18.56
CA GLY A 273 -13.89 -6.38 18.97
C GLY A 273 -14.01 -7.67 18.15
N ALA A 274 -13.06 -7.96 17.26
CA ALA A 274 -13.01 -9.24 16.58
C ALA A 274 -12.67 -10.38 17.57
N SER A 275 -13.34 -11.52 17.46
CA SER A 275 -13.00 -12.70 18.26
C SER A 275 -11.74 -13.40 17.72
N LEU A 276 -11.10 -14.23 18.57
CA LEU A 276 -9.97 -15.06 18.12
C LEU A 276 -10.36 -16.01 16.97
N GLU A 277 -11.61 -16.44 16.93
CA GLU A 277 -12.12 -17.27 15.84
C GLU A 277 -12.25 -16.47 14.53
N ASP A 278 -12.77 -15.24 14.58
CA ASP A 278 -12.84 -14.34 13.41
C ASP A 278 -11.43 -14.03 12.88
N ILE A 279 -10.47 -13.80 13.78
CA ILE A 279 -9.08 -13.57 13.43
C ILE A 279 -8.51 -14.78 12.70
N ARG A 280 -8.71 -15.99 13.24
CA ARG A 280 -8.22 -17.22 12.62
C ARG A 280 -8.84 -17.45 11.24
N LYS A 281 -10.15 -17.30 11.12
CA LYS A 281 -10.89 -17.47 9.86
C LYS A 281 -10.49 -16.41 8.83
N GLY A 282 -10.37 -15.16 9.26
CA GLY A 282 -9.99 -14.05 8.39
C GLY A 282 -8.58 -14.21 7.82
N ILE A 283 -7.61 -14.58 8.67
CA ILE A 283 -6.23 -14.83 8.22
C ILE A 283 -6.20 -15.96 7.19
N ALA A 284 -6.88 -17.07 7.44
CA ALA A 284 -6.91 -18.22 6.54
C ALA A 284 -7.55 -17.93 5.18
N LYS A 285 -8.47 -16.96 5.10
CA LYS A 285 -9.17 -16.57 3.87
C LYS A 285 -8.48 -15.43 3.11
N THR A 286 -7.49 -14.77 3.71
CA THR A 286 -6.88 -13.58 3.12
C THR A 286 -6.06 -13.93 1.89
N ARG A 287 -6.40 -13.28 0.79
CA ARG A 287 -5.60 -13.19 -0.44
C ARG A 287 -5.43 -11.72 -0.79
N VAL A 288 -4.27 -11.37 -1.28
CA VAL A 288 -3.96 -10.00 -1.71
C VAL A 288 -3.56 -10.06 -3.17
N PRO A 289 -4.35 -9.51 -4.08
CA PRO A 289 -4.03 -9.56 -5.50
C PRO A 289 -2.62 -9.03 -5.78
N GLY A 290 -1.80 -9.83 -6.49
CA GLY A 290 -0.45 -9.44 -6.86
C GLY A 290 0.53 -9.19 -5.70
N ARG A 291 0.29 -9.74 -4.51
CA ARG A 291 1.21 -9.70 -3.36
C ARG A 291 1.44 -11.11 -2.85
N MET A 292 2.56 -11.73 -3.23
CA MET A 292 2.84 -13.14 -2.94
C MET A 292 1.64 -14.06 -3.27
N GLU A 293 0.91 -13.71 -4.32
CA GLU A 293 -0.20 -14.53 -4.80
C GLU A 293 0.35 -15.79 -5.45
N VAL A 294 -0.14 -16.94 -5.00
CA VAL A 294 0.35 -18.24 -5.46
C VAL A 294 -0.75 -18.96 -6.23
N LEU A 295 -0.47 -19.22 -7.50
CA LEU A 295 -1.30 -20.06 -8.37
C LEU A 295 -0.60 -21.41 -8.59
N THR A 296 -1.35 -22.40 -9.03
CA THR A 296 -0.81 -23.73 -9.33
C THR A 296 -1.15 -24.09 -10.77
N GLN A 297 -0.14 -24.44 -11.56
CA GLN A 297 -0.31 -24.93 -12.92
C GLN A 297 -0.83 -26.37 -12.94
N ASN A 298 -1.27 -26.85 -14.10
CA ASN A 298 -1.78 -28.21 -14.27
C ASN A 298 -0.73 -29.28 -13.97
N ASN A 299 0.56 -28.99 -14.18
CA ASN A 299 1.69 -29.88 -13.84
C ASN A 299 2.09 -29.83 -12.34
N GLY A 300 1.39 -29.02 -11.54
CA GLY A 300 1.66 -28.82 -10.12
C GLY A 300 2.65 -27.71 -9.79
N ALA A 301 3.39 -27.16 -10.78
CA ALA A 301 4.32 -26.06 -10.59
C ALA A 301 3.62 -24.82 -10.05
N LYS A 302 4.35 -24.01 -9.28
CA LYS A 302 3.82 -22.81 -8.64
C LYS A 302 4.12 -21.55 -9.47
N VAL A 303 3.16 -20.65 -9.53
CA VAL A 303 3.30 -19.31 -10.11
C VAL A 303 3.12 -18.30 -9.00
N PHE A 304 4.18 -17.53 -8.72
CA PHE A 304 4.21 -16.47 -7.73
C PHE A 304 4.03 -15.13 -8.42
N ILE A 305 3.01 -14.37 -8.05
CA ILE A 305 2.74 -13.04 -8.59
C ILE A 305 2.98 -12.02 -7.48
N ASP A 306 3.92 -11.10 -7.71
CA ASP A 306 4.25 -10.08 -6.71
C ASP A 306 4.56 -8.71 -7.34
N TYR A 307 4.34 -7.68 -6.55
CA TYR A 307 4.60 -6.28 -6.92
C TYR A 307 6.06 -5.86 -6.64
N ALA A 308 6.98 -6.78 -6.43
CA ALA A 308 8.39 -6.50 -6.18
C ALA A 308 9.01 -5.75 -7.38
N HIS A 309 9.26 -4.45 -7.18
CA HIS A 309 9.68 -3.50 -8.22
C HIS A 309 10.99 -2.75 -7.86
N ASN A 310 11.75 -3.22 -6.88
CA ASN A 310 13.08 -2.75 -6.51
C ASN A 310 13.93 -3.91 -5.99
N GLY A 311 15.27 -3.72 -5.91
CA GLY A 311 16.20 -4.76 -5.52
C GLY A 311 15.89 -5.43 -4.19
N ASP A 312 15.58 -4.66 -3.14
CA ASP A 312 15.25 -5.19 -1.81
C ASP A 312 13.98 -6.06 -1.81
N SER A 313 12.96 -5.63 -2.54
CA SER A 313 11.70 -6.38 -2.63
C SER A 313 11.91 -7.67 -3.43
N LEU A 314 12.66 -7.60 -4.52
CA LEU A 314 12.99 -8.77 -5.33
C LEU A 314 13.83 -9.78 -4.55
N LYS A 315 14.86 -9.32 -3.82
CA LYS A 315 15.66 -10.17 -2.95
C LYS A 315 14.84 -10.95 -1.93
N LYS A 316 13.88 -10.27 -1.29
CA LYS A 316 12.95 -10.90 -0.33
C LYS A 316 12.04 -11.92 -1.00
N LEU A 317 11.51 -11.60 -2.18
CA LEU A 317 10.69 -12.49 -2.97
C LEU A 317 11.45 -13.76 -3.36
N LEU A 318 12.66 -13.63 -3.92
CA LEU A 318 13.52 -14.76 -4.29
C LEU A 318 13.82 -15.66 -3.09
N SER A 319 14.26 -15.09 -1.98
CA SER A 319 14.56 -15.84 -0.75
C SER A 319 13.38 -16.68 -0.25
N VAL A 320 12.14 -16.14 -0.35
CA VAL A 320 10.94 -16.89 0.02
C VAL A 320 10.69 -18.03 -0.95
N VAL A 321 10.78 -17.78 -2.27
CA VAL A 321 10.51 -18.82 -3.28
C VAL A 321 11.54 -19.92 -3.21
N GLU A 322 12.83 -19.60 -3.12
CA GLU A 322 13.94 -20.57 -3.01
C GLU A 322 13.83 -21.46 -1.75
N THR A 323 13.30 -20.94 -0.67
CA THR A 323 13.06 -21.72 0.55
C THR A 323 12.00 -22.80 0.36
N HIS A 324 11.05 -22.60 -0.58
CA HIS A 324 9.88 -23.45 -0.75
C HIS A 324 9.85 -24.21 -2.07
N GLN A 325 10.70 -23.86 -3.03
CA GLN A 325 10.78 -24.47 -4.35
C GLN A 325 12.22 -24.90 -4.63
N THR A 326 12.43 -26.17 -4.91
CA THR A 326 13.75 -26.77 -5.09
C THR A 326 14.04 -27.18 -6.54
N GLY A 327 13.08 -26.96 -7.44
CA GLY A 327 13.18 -27.24 -8.86
C GLY A 327 13.69 -26.04 -9.66
N THR A 328 13.34 -26.00 -10.93
CA THR A 328 13.64 -24.87 -11.82
C THR A 328 12.85 -23.64 -11.40
N ILE A 329 13.53 -22.50 -11.25
CA ILE A 329 12.90 -21.20 -10.97
C ILE A 329 13.10 -20.31 -12.19
N SER A 330 12.00 -19.81 -12.75
CA SER A 330 11.99 -18.83 -13.85
C SER A 330 11.42 -17.51 -13.36
N LEU A 331 12.11 -16.40 -13.63
CA LEU A 331 11.71 -15.05 -13.22
C LEU A 331 11.37 -14.20 -14.44
N VAL A 332 10.16 -13.65 -14.46
CA VAL A 332 9.73 -12.62 -15.40
C VAL A 332 9.81 -11.27 -14.70
N LEU A 333 10.67 -10.38 -15.20
CA LEU A 333 10.97 -9.08 -14.59
C LEU A 333 11.08 -7.98 -15.65
N GLY A 334 10.67 -6.78 -15.31
CA GLY A 334 10.92 -5.55 -16.06
C GLY A 334 11.25 -4.39 -15.13
N SER A 335 11.48 -3.23 -15.72
CA SER A 335 11.63 -1.96 -15.00
C SER A 335 10.89 -0.85 -15.72
N THR A 336 10.35 0.10 -14.95
CA THR A 336 9.62 1.24 -15.51
C THR A 336 10.56 2.16 -16.29
N GLY A 337 10.05 2.70 -17.41
CA GLY A 337 10.73 3.72 -18.18
C GLY A 337 10.56 5.11 -17.57
N ASN A 338 11.54 5.98 -17.79
CA ASN A 338 11.60 7.37 -17.34
C ASN A 338 11.40 7.57 -15.83
N LYS A 339 11.57 6.51 -15.04
CA LYS A 339 11.43 6.54 -13.58
C LYS A 339 12.22 5.40 -12.93
N GLY A 340 13.04 5.76 -11.93
CA GLY A 340 13.72 4.76 -11.10
C GLY A 340 14.79 3.94 -11.83
N GLU A 341 15.55 4.55 -12.73
CA GLU A 341 16.59 3.92 -13.55
C GLU A 341 17.67 3.21 -12.71
N SER A 342 17.98 3.71 -11.51
CA SER A 342 18.92 3.06 -10.58
C SER A 342 18.54 1.61 -10.24
N ARG A 343 17.26 1.27 -10.30
CA ARG A 343 16.73 -0.09 -10.04
C ARG A 343 17.24 -1.11 -11.06
N ARG A 344 17.52 -0.69 -12.29
CA ARG A 344 17.99 -1.58 -13.38
C ARG A 344 19.31 -2.22 -13.01
N LYS A 345 20.24 -1.42 -12.47
CA LYS A 345 21.51 -1.91 -11.94
C LYS A 345 21.32 -2.86 -10.77
N ASP A 346 20.48 -2.47 -9.81
CA ASP A 346 20.22 -3.28 -8.61
C ASP A 346 19.62 -4.65 -8.97
N PHE A 347 18.71 -4.69 -9.95
CA PHE A 347 18.16 -5.94 -10.47
C PHE A 347 19.25 -6.81 -11.12
N GLY A 348 20.06 -6.23 -12.00
CA GLY A 348 21.10 -6.97 -12.70
C GLY A 348 22.12 -7.58 -11.73
N LEU A 349 22.62 -6.79 -10.76
CA LEU A 349 23.57 -7.27 -9.74
C LEU A 349 22.95 -8.38 -8.87
N LEU A 350 21.69 -8.19 -8.42
CA LEU A 350 21.01 -9.22 -7.64
C LEU A 350 20.85 -10.52 -8.43
N LEU A 351 20.49 -10.44 -9.71
CA LEU A 351 20.31 -11.62 -10.56
C LEU A 351 21.63 -12.30 -10.92
N GLU A 352 22.74 -11.57 -10.96
CA GLU A 352 24.07 -12.16 -11.11
C GLU A 352 24.44 -13.06 -9.91
N ASP A 353 24.00 -12.67 -8.71
CA ASP A 353 24.21 -13.48 -7.49
C ASP A 353 23.32 -14.75 -7.43
N HIS A 354 22.33 -14.89 -8.35
CA HIS A 354 21.42 -16.04 -8.44
C HIS A 354 21.50 -16.75 -9.80
N PRO A 355 22.64 -17.41 -10.12
CA PRO A 355 22.88 -18.01 -11.44
C PRO A 355 21.95 -19.17 -11.80
N GLU A 356 21.30 -19.79 -10.83
CA GLU A 356 20.35 -20.89 -10.99
C GLU A 356 18.97 -20.44 -11.51
N ILE A 357 18.65 -19.14 -11.44
CA ILE A 357 17.37 -18.60 -11.90
C ILE A 357 17.42 -18.34 -13.41
N GLN A 358 16.43 -18.84 -14.14
CA GLN A 358 16.21 -18.48 -15.54
C GLN A 358 15.51 -17.13 -15.62
N VAL A 359 16.09 -16.17 -16.32
CA VAL A 359 15.62 -14.78 -16.33
C VAL A 359 15.00 -14.42 -17.68
N PHE A 360 13.78 -13.89 -17.62
CA PHE A 360 13.02 -13.35 -18.74
C PHE A 360 12.78 -11.85 -18.50
N LEU A 361 13.59 -11.01 -19.14
CA LEU A 361 13.47 -9.55 -19.06
C LEU A 361 12.42 -9.06 -20.07
N THR A 362 11.51 -8.19 -19.63
CA THR A 362 10.35 -7.78 -20.42
C THR A 362 9.87 -6.36 -20.06
N ALA A 363 8.81 -5.88 -20.75
CA ALA A 363 8.19 -4.61 -20.45
C ALA A 363 7.58 -4.56 -19.04
N ASP A 364 7.75 -3.42 -18.36
CA ASP A 364 7.05 -3.03 -17.13
C ASP A 364 6.83 -1.51 -17.16
N ASP A 365 5.70 -1.05 -17.71
CA ASP A 365 5.39 0.38 -17.95
C ASP A 365 6.57 1.13 -18.60
N PRO A 366 6.96 0.80 -19.82
CA PRO A 366 8.15 1.38 -20.46
C PRO A 366 8.01 2.89 -20.73
N ASN A 367 6.81 3.47 -20.62
CA ASN A 367 6.52 4.87 -20.92
C ASN A 367 7.01 5.26 -22.32
N TYR A 368 8.02 6.13 -22.40
CA TYR A 368 8.60 6.62 -23.65
C TYR A 368 9.92 5.91 -24.02
N GLU A 369 10.34 4.89 -23.27
CA GLU A 369 11.55 4.12 -23.54
C GLU A 369 11.22 2.80 -24.26
N ASP A 370 12.19 2.29 -25.03
CA ASP A 370 12.08 0.96 -25.63
C ASP A 370 12.24 -0.12 -24.53
N PRO A 371 11.27 -1.03 -24.36
CA PRO A 371 11.36 -2.10 -23.36
C PRO A 371 12.57 -3.01 -23.54
N LEU A 372 13.05 -3.21 -24.78
CA LEU A 372 14.28 -4.00 -25.02
C LEU A 372 15.54 -3.23 -24.61
N ALA A 373 15.57 -1.91 -24.75
CA ALA A 373 16.67 -1.09 -24.24
C ALA A 373 16.75 -1.15 -22.70
N ILE A 374 15.59 -1.09 -22.02
CA ILE A 374 15.53 -1.27 -20.56
C ILE A 374 16.03 -2.66 -20.16
N ALA A 375 15.61 -3.71 -20.88
CA ALA A 375 16.07 -5.08 -20.65
C ALA A 375 17.58 -5.24 -20.86
N GLU A 376 18.13 -4.57 -21.87
CA GLU A 376 19.57 -4.53 -22.13
C GLU A 376 20.34 -3.88 -20.97
N GLU A 377 19.87 -2.75 -20.46
CA GLU A 377 20.51 -2.10 -19.32
C GLU A 377 20.56 -2.99 -18.07
N ILE A 378 19.50 -3.75 -17.80
CA ILE A 378 19.51 -4.73 -16.70
C ILE A 378 20.50 -5.85 -17.00
N SER A 379 20.49 -6.39 -18.23
CA SER A 379 21.31 -7.53 -18.63
C SER A 379 22.81 -7.21 -18.66
N ASN A 380 23.22 -5.95 -18.80
CA ASN A 380 24.62 -5.52 -18.76
C ASN A 380 25.34 -5.84 -17.44
N PHE A 381 24.59 -6.14 -16.38
CA PHE A 381 25.11 -6.55 -15.08
C PHE A 381 25.02 -8.06 -14.83
N ILE A 382 24.64 -8.85 -15.87
CA ILE A 382 24.49 -10.31 -15.79
C ILE A 382 25.42 -10.94 -16.83
N THR A 383 26.34 -11.81 -16.39
CA THR A 383 27.34 -12.39 -17.27
C THR A 383 26.85 -13.59 -18.08
N ARG A 384 25.77 -14.23 -17.64
CA ARG A 384 25.13 -15.36 -18.33
C ARG A 384 24.04 -14.89 -19.31
N PRO A 385 23.67 -15.73 -20.29
CA PRO A 385 22.54 -15.43 -21.18
C PRO A 385 21.23 -15.25 -20.42
N VAL A 386 20.46 -14.23 -20.81
CA VAL A 386 19.09 -13.96 -20.34
C VAL A 386 18.17 -13.75 -21.53
N GLU A 387 16.91 -14.16 -21.40
CA GLU A 387 15.92 -13.95 -22.43
C GLU A 387 15.38 -12.50 -22.35
N LYS A 388 15.33 -11.82 -23.51
CA LYS A 388 14.80 -10.45 -23.63
C LYS A 388 13.61 -10.44 -24.59
N ILE A 389 12.41 -10.22 -24.06
CA ILE A 389 11.16 -10.35 -24.78
C ILE A 389 10.31 -9.10 -24.51
N ALA A 390 10.10 -8.26 -25.52
CA ALA A 390 9.37 -6.99 -25.36
C ALA A 390 7.93 -7.21 -24.88
N ASP A 391 7.26 -8.22 -25.42
CA ASP A 391 5.89 -8.57 -25.04
C ASP A 391 5.88 -9.36 -23.73
N ARG A 392 5.27 -8.77 -22.70
CA ARG A 392 5.22 -9.37 -21.36
C ARG A 392 4.40 -10.65 -21.31
N GLU A 393 3.34 -10.77 -22.10
CA GLU A 393 2.54 -11.98 -22.15
C GLU A 393 3.33 -13.13 -22.73
N GLN A 394 4.08 -12.89 -23.82
CA GLN A 394 4.98 -13.88 -24.41
C GLN A 394 6.09 -14.28 -23.43
N ALA A 395 6.66 -13.33 -22.70
CA ALA A 395 7.66 -13.62 -21.67
C ALA A 395 7.10 -14.54 -20.57
N ILE A 396 5.90 -14.27 -20.10
CA ILE A 396 5.20 -15.10 -19.11
C ILE A 396 4.94 -16.50 -19.66
N GLN A 397 4.41 -16.61 -20.90
CA GLN A 397 4.15 -17.90 -21.54
C GLN A 397 5.43 -18.74 -21.67
N GLN A 398 6.52 -18.13 -22.10
CA GLN A 398 7.80 -18.83 -22.22
C GLN A 398 8.35 -19.26 -20.85
N ALA A 399 8.28 -18.40 -19.84
CA ALA A 399 8.69 -18.77 -18.48
C ALA A 399 7.82 -19.91 -17.91
N MET A 400 6.51 -19.90 -18.17
CA MET A 400 5.62 -21.00 -17.76
C MET A 400 5.95 -22.32 -18.46
N ALA A 401 6.41 -22.27 -19.70
CA ALA A 401 6.79 -23.47 -20.47
C ALA A 401 8.08 -24.14 -19.96
N THR A 402 8.90 -23.47 -19.14
CA THR A 402 10.12 -24.08 -18.55
C THR A 402 9.80 -25.04 -17.40
N THR A 403 8.61 -24.99 -16.85
CA THR A 403 8.21 -25.81 -15.70
C THR A 403 7.63 -27.15 -16.11
N SER A 404 7.94 -28.20 -15.39
CA SER A 404 7.53 -29.57 -15.71
C SER A 404 7.00 -30.38 -14.52
N LYS A 405 7.27 -29.95 -13.28
CA LYS A 405 6.96 -30.69 -12.04
C LYS A 405 6.57 -29.75 -10.89
N PRO A 406 5.97 -30.27 -9.82
CA PRO A 406 5.46 -29.45 -8.68
C PRO A 406 6.51 -28.60 -7.97
N ASP A 407 7.79 -29.02 -8.00
CA ASP A 407 8.89 -28.30 -7.35
C ASP A 407 9.41 -27.11 -8.18
N ASP A 408 8.98 -26.99 -9.45
CA ASP A 408 9.33 -25.87 -10.30
C ASP A 408 8.47 -24.64 -9.98
N ALA A 409 9.01 -23.45 -10.27
CA ALA A 409 8.33 -22.19 -10.04
C ALA A 409 8.50 -21.18 -11.17
N VAL A 410 7.47 -20.37 -11.39
CA VAL A 410 7.56 -19.12 -12.14
C VAL A 410 7.30 -17.95 -11.21
N ILE A 411 8.14 -16.93 -11.25
CA ILE A 411 7.97 -15.68 -10.52
C ILE A 411 7.61 -14.59 -11.53
N ILE A 412 6.49 -13.91 -11.35
CA ILE A 412 6.06 -12.77 -12.15
C ILE A 412 6.15 -11.53 -11.26
N ALA A 413 7.23 -10.76 -11.39
CA ALA A 413 7.54 -9.62 -10.54
C ALA A 413 7.30 -8.27 -11.24
N GLY A 414 7.10 -7.22 -10.44
CA GLY A 414 7.00 -5.82 -10.85
C GLY A 414 5.58 -5.27 -10.80
N LYS A 415 4.67 -5.83 -11.57
CA LYS A 415 3.31 -5.28 -11.74
C LYS A 415 2.26 -5.82 -10.77
N GLY A 416 2.54 -6.91 -10.06
CA GLY A 416 1.53 -7.55 -9.22
C GLY A 416 0.25 -7.83 -10.01
N ALA A 417 -0.89 -7.30 -9.57
CA ALA A 417 -2.21 -7.47 -10.20
C ALA A 417 -2.56 -6.38 -11.25
N ASP A 418 -1.63 -5.51 -11.63
CA ASP A 418 -1.90 -4.50 -12.66
C ASP A 418 -2.05 -5.16 -14.04
N CYS A 419 -3.23 -5.00 -14.64
CA CYS A 419 -3.61 -5.61 -15.92
C CYS A 419 -3.37 -4.69 -17.14
N TYR A 420 -2.53 -3.66 -17.01
CA TYR A 420 -2.22 -2.70 -18.07
C TYR A 420 -0.71 -2.46 -18.16
N GLN A 421 -0.27 -1.88 -19.27
CA GLN A 421 1.05 -1.27 -19.47
C GLN A 421 0.86 0.21 -19.77
N ILE A 422 1.81 1.04 -19.33
CA ILE A 422 1.87 2.45 -19.71
C ILE A 422 2.88 2.58 -20.84
N VAL A 423 2.40 2.89 -22.03
CA VAL A 423 3.22 3.09 -23.23
C VAL A 423 2.93 4.49 -23.78
N ASN A 424 3.98 5.28 -24.00
CA ASN A 424 3.86 6.70 -24.44
C ASN A 424 2.90 7.52 -23.56
N GLY A 425 2.90 7.30 -22.24
CA GLY A 425 2.05 7.98 -21.29
C GLY A 425 0.57 7.54 -21.30
N VAL A 426 0.21 6.53 -22.08
CA VAL A 426 -1.15 5.97 -22.20
C VAL A 426 -1.19 4.59 -21.57
N LYS A 427 -2.30 4.30 -20.82
CA LYS A 427 -2.58 2.99 -20.24
C LYS A 427 -3.26 2.09 -21.26
#